data_26e2fc49e6fe63f542b6ec8cb1a28a4d
#
_entry.id   26e2fc49e6fe63f542b6ec8cb1a28a4d
#
_cell.length_a   1.000
_cell.length_b   1.000
_cell.length_c   1.000
_cell.angle_alpha   90.00
_cell.angle_beta   90.00
_cell.angle_gamma   90.00
#
_symmetry.space_group_name_H-M   'P 1'
#
loop_
_entity.id
_entity.type
_entity.pdbx_description
1 polymer ?
#
loop_
_entity_poly.entity_id
_entity_poly.type
_entity_poly.pdbx_seq_one_letter_code
_entity_poly.pdbx_strand_id
1 'polypeptide(L)'
;MLSIGAFNALLKTLEEPPEYVIFILATTEVHKIPITILSRCQHYDFKRISIETITDRMRDLMQTEQVEVEEKALRYIAKAADGSMRDALSLLDQCIAFYLGQKLTYDHVLEVLGAVDTDVFSRLLRKVLERDVAGVLDIVEDLVMQGRELTQLAADFTLSLIHISEPTRHAQI
;
A
#
# COMPACT_ATOMS: atom_id res chain seq x y z
N MET A 1 21.78 -7.41 1.01
CA MET A 1 22.31 -7.10 2.35
C MET A 1 23.78 -7.46 2.39
N LEU A 2 24.63 -6.70 3.13
CA LEU A 2 26.04 -7.01 3.27
C LEU A 2 26.25 -8.33 4.04
N SER A 3 27.29 -9.10 3.68
CA SER A 3 27.69 -10.28 4.44
C SER A 3 28.34 -9.87 5.78
N ILE A 4 28.37 -10.78 6.74
CA ILE A 4 29.04 -10.55 8.04
C ILE A 4 30.53 -10.18 7.83
N GLY A 5 31.22 -10.84 6.88
CA GLY A 5 32.59 -10.51 6.52
C GLY A 5 32.76 -9.10 5.97
N ALA A 6 31.80 -8.61 5.15
CA ALA A 6 31.81 -7.24 4.65
C ALA A 6 31.55 -6.21 5.76
N PHE A 7 30.68 -6.50 6.71
CA PHE A 7 30.49 -5.66 7.89
C PHE A 7 31.76 -5.57 8.74
N ASN A 8 32.46 -6.68 8.96
CA ASN A 8 33.71 -6.70 9.71
C ASN A 8 34.83 -5.89 9.01
N ALA A 9 34.88 -5.92 7.68
CA ALA A 9 35.82 -5.11 6.91
C ALA A 9 35.55 -3.60 7.04
N LEU A 10 34.28 -3.20 7.22
CA LEU A 10 33.87 -1.80 7.38
C LEU A 10 34.13 -1.25 8.81
N LEU A 11 34.28 -2.11 9.83
CA LEU A 11 34.36 -1.69 11.23
C LEU A 11 35.44 -0.63 11.45
N LYS A 12 36.64 -0.86 10.91
CA LYS A 12 37.78 0.07 11.07
C LYS A 12 37.48 1.45 10.47
N THR A 13 36.86 1.49 9.30
CA THR A 13 36.49 2.75 8.63
C THR A 13 35.32 3.45 9.30
N LEU A 14 34.41 2.69 9.96
CA LEU A 14 33.32 3.26 10.74
C LEU A 14 33.78 3.83 12.09
N GLU A 15 34.88 3.31 12.63
CA GLU A 15 35.49 3.84 13.87
C GLU A 15 36.22 5.17 13.62
N GLU A 16 36.91 5.27 12.50
CA GLU A 16 37.67 6.47 12.08
C GLU A 16 37.34 6.81 10.63
N PRO A 17 36.14 7.34 10.36
CA PRO A 17 35.74 7.68 9.00
C PRO A 17 36.52 8.89 8.50
N PRO A 18 36.94 8.92 7.22
CA PRO A 18 37.48 10.12 6.59
C PRO A 18 36.46 11.27 6.69
N GLU A 19 36.92 12.50 6.87
CA GLU A 19 36.09 13.71 7.06
C GLU A 19 35.05 13.94 5.94
N TYR A 20 35.30 13.42 4.75
CA TYR A 20 34.44 13.57 3.57
C TYR A 20 33.51 12.35 3.33
N VAL A 21 33.49 11.37 4.24
CA VAL A 21 32.70 10.15 4.08
C VAL A 21 31.59 10.07 5.13
N ILE A 22 30.36 9.87 4.67
CA ILE A 22 29.20 9.60 5.52
C ILE A 22 28.64 8.22 5.15
N PHE A 23 28.46 7.35 6.14
CA PHE A 23 27.83 6.04 5.95
C PHE A 23 26.35 6.12 6.28
N ILE A 24 25.51 5.72 5.33
CA ILE A 24 24.07 5.60 5.52
C ILE A 24 23.68 4.12 5.32
N LEU A 25 23.21 3.48 6.37
CA LEU A 25 22.72 2.11 6.36
C LEU A 25 21.19 2.16 6.40
N ALA A 26 20.54 1.64 5.37
CA ALA A 26 19.07 1.56 5.29
C ALA A 26 18.64 0.12 5.18
N THR A 27 17.78 -0.34 6.11
CA THR A 27 17.27 -1.71 6.15
C THR A 27 15.94 -1.77 6.88
N THR A 28 15.10 -2.71 6.50
CA THR A 28 13.91 -3.12 7.27
C THR A 28 14.23 -4.19 8.32
N GLU A 29 15.45 -4.77 8.29
CA GLU A 29 15.88 -5.88 9.11
C GLU A 29 17.06 -5.49 10.02
N VAL A 30 16.80 -4.60 10.96
CA VAL A 30 17.82 -4.07 11.89
C VAL A 30 18.54 -5.21 12.66
N HIS A 31 17.81 -6.28 13.00
CA HIS A 31 18.36 -7.44 13.71
C HIS A 31 19.46 -8.21 12.97
N LYS A 32 19.58 -8.00 11.64
CA LYS A 32 20.65 -8.59 10.81
C LYS A 32 21.93 -7.75 10.77
N ILE A 33 21.90 -6.53 11.31
CA ILE A 33 23.09 -5.68 11.43
C ILE A 33 23.80 -6.04 12.75
N PRO A 34 25.12 -6.33 12.72
CA PRO A 34 25.89 -6.59 13.93
C PRO A 34 25.80 -5.43 14.93
N ILE A 35 25.67 -5.75 16.21
CA ILE A 35 25.57 -4.75 17.29
C ILE A 35 26.81 -3.82 17.34
N THR A 36 27.96 -4.31 16.91
CA THR A 36 29.20 -3.55 16.79
C THR A 36 29.11 -2.41 15.77
N ILE A 37 28.29 -2.56 14.73
CA ILE A 37 27.99 -1.52 13.74
C ILE A 37 26.94 -0.55 14.30
N LEU A 38 25.83 -1.12 14.85
CA LEU A 38 24.73 -0.31 15.38
C LEU A 38 25.19 0.65 16.48
N SER A 39 26.13 0.23 17.35
CA SER A 39 26.62 1.07 18.43
C SER A 39 27.43 2.30 17.96
N ARG A 40 27.81 2.35 16.67
CA ARG A 40 28.57 3.45 16.05
C ARG A 40 27.73 4.31 15.11
N CYS A 41 26.43 3.97 14.97
CA CYS A 41 25.51 4.68 14.11
C CYS A 41 24.45 5.43 14.91
N GLN A 42 24.00 6.56 14.40
CA GLN A 42 22.74 7.15 14.84
C GLN A 42 21.60 6.33 14.27
N HIS A 43 20.62 6.03 15.09
CA HIS A 43 19.49 5.19 14.71
C HIS A 43 18.23 6.03 14.49
N TYR A 44 17.63 5.89 13.32
CA TYR A 44 16.39 6.57 12.94
C TYR A 44 15.36 5.52 12.55
N ASP A 45 14.23 5.51 13.23
CA ASP A 45 13.12 4.60 12.97
C ASP A 45 12.06 5.29 12.12
N PHE A 46 11.91 4.83 10.87
CA PHE A 46 10.92 5.33 9.92
C PHE A 46 9.67 4.46 9.98
N LYS A 47 8.59 5.04 10.44
CA LYS A 47 7.29 4.36 10.54
C LYS A 47 6.51 4.47 9.24
N ARG A 48 5.47 3.64 9.10
CA ARG A 48 4.48 3.76 8.03
C ARG A 48 3.77 5.11 8.13
N ILE A 49 3.50 5.69 6.97
CA ILE A 49 2.83 7.00 6.88
C ILE A 49 1.32 6.77 6.97
N SER A 50 0.59 7.65 7.64
CA SER A 50 -0.87 7.55 7.74
C SER A 50 -1.55 7.78 6.39
N ILE A 51 -2.75 7.19 6.21
CA ILE A 51 -3.56 7.37 5.00
C ILE A 51 -3.84 8.84 4.75
N GLU A 52 -4.15 9.60 5.81
CA GLU A 52 -4.43 11.03 5.73
C GLU A 52 -3.23 11.81 5.18
N THR A 53 -2.04 11.57 5.73
CA THR A 53 -0.81 12.25 5.29
C THR A 53 -0.47 11.93 3.84
N ILE A 54 -0.63 10.66 3.41
CA ILE A 54 -0.42 10.24 2.02
C ILE A 54 -1.45 10.94 1.11
N THR A 55 -2.73 10.93 1.50
CA THR A 55 -3.82 11.55 0.74
C THR A 55 -3.59 13.06 0.57
N ASP A 56 -3.23 13.76 1.65
CA ASP A 56 -2.95 15.20 1.62
C ASP A 56 -1.79 15.51 0.66
N ARG A 57 -0.71 14.73 0.74
CA ARG A 57 0.44 14.92 -0.16
C ARG A 57 0.08 14.70 -1.63
N MET A 58 -0.68 13.65 -1.94
CA MET A 58 -1.14 13.39 -3.31
C MET A 58 -2.07 14.51 -3.80
N ARG A 59 -2.95 15.04 -2.95
CA ARG A 59 -3.83 16.17 -3.27
C ARG A 59 -3.03 17.41 -3.64
N ASP A 60 -2.01 17.77 -2.85
CA ASP A 60 -1.14 18.91 -3.13
C ASP A 60 -0.43 18.76 -4.48
N LEU A 61 0.04 17.56 -4.79
CA LEU A 61 0.67 17.27 -6.09
C LEU A 61 -0.33 17.41 -7.24
N MET A 62 -1.53 16.87 -7.11
CA MET A 62 -2.56 16.96 -8.15
C MET A 62 -3.01 18.40 -8.39
N GLN A 63 -3.09 19.23 -7.35
CA GLN A 63 -3.36 20.66 -7.51
C GLN A 63 -2.22 21.36 -8.26
N THR A 64 -0.97 21.02 -7.98
CA THR A 64 0.21 21.58 -8.66
C THR A 64 0.25 21.18 -10.14
N GLU A 65 -0.06 19.93 -10.45
CA GLU A 65 -0.11 19.36 -11.81
C GLU A 65 -1.42 19.71 -12.56
N GLN A 66 -2.36 20.40 -11.90
CA GLN A 66 -3.66 20.77 -12.45
C GLN A 66 -4.49 19.56 -12.92
N VAL A 67 -4.38 18.43 -12.25
CA VAL A 67 -5.16 17.22 -12.52
C VAL A 67 -6.33 17.14 -11.56
N GLU A 68 -7.55 17.04 -12.09
CA GLU A 68 -8.74 16.85 -11.28
C GLU A 68 -8.84 15.40 -10.80
N VAL A 69 -8.91 15.22 -9.48
CA VAL A 69 -9.01 13.90 -8.84
C VAL A 69 -10.09 13.91 -7.76
N GLU A 70 -10.84 12.83 -7.67
CA GLU A 70 -11.79 12.64 -6.58
C GLU A 70 -11.09 12.28 -5.28
N GLU A 71 -11.54 12.86 -4.18
CA GLU A 71 -11.01 12.57 -2.84
C GLU A 71 -11.07 11.07 -2.48
N LYS A 72 -12.17 10.41 -2.87
CA LYS A 72 -12.35 8.97 -2.66
C LYS A 72 -11.29 8.15 -3.41
N ALA A 73 -10.89 8.57 -4.60
CA ALA A 73 -9.83 7.97 -5.40
C ALA A 73 -8.46 8.06 -4.69
N LEU A 74 -8.09 9.26 -4.24
CA LEU A 74 -6.84 9.47 -3.49
C LEU A 74 -6.77 8.63 -2.21
N ARG A 75 -7.84 8.61 -1.43
CA ARG A 75 -7.90 7.80 -0.20
C ARG A 75 -7.76 6.31 -0.48
N TYR A 76 -8.34 5.84 -1.58
CA TYR A 76 -8.20 4.44 -1.98
C TYR A 76 -6.76 4.09 -2.36
N ILE A 77 -6.10 4.92 -3.16
CA ILE A 77 -4.67 4.76 -3.51
C ILE A 77 -3.81 4.78 -2.25
N ALA A 78 -4.05 5.72 -1.32
CA ALA A 78 -3.33 5.81 -0.05
C ALA A 78 -3.49 4.54 0.80
N LYS A 79 -4.69 3.95 0.82
CA LYS A 79 -4.96 2.68 1.50
C LYS A 79 -4.22 1.51 0.83
N ALA A 80 -4.26 1.43 -0.50
CA ALA A 80 -3.58 0.38 -1.26
C ALA A 80 -2.05 0.43 -1.11
N ALA A 81 -1.48 1.61 -0.89
CA ALA A 81 -0.05 1.82 -0.68
C ALA A 81 0.48 1.39 0.69
N ASP A 82 -0.39 1.02 1.63
CA ASP A 82 -0.04 0.45 2.95
C ASP A 82 1.06 1.23 3.70
N GLY A 83 0.96 2.56 3.71
CA GLY A 83 1.89 3.44 4.42
C GLY A 83 3.18 3.77 3.68
N SER A 84 3.31 3.38 2.41
CA SER A 84 4.43 3.70 1.54
C SER A 84 4.10 4.89 0.62
N MET A 85 4.76 6.03 0.80
CA MET A 85 4.59 7.18 -0.09
C MET A 85 5.04 6.87 -1.53
N ARG A 86 6.12 6.10 -1.68
CA ARG A 86 6.64 5.72 -3.02
C ARG A 86 5.60 4.92 -3.79
N ASP A 87 4.98 3.92 -3.14
CA ASP A 87 4.00 3.05 -3.78
C ASP A 87 2.73 3.84 -4.10
N ALA A 88 2.29 4.74 -3.19
CA ALA A 88 1.17 5.63 -3.43
C ALA A 88 1.38 6.51 -4.68
N LEU A 89 2.55 7.12 -4.81
CA LEU A 89 2.88 7.94 -5.98
C LEU A 89 2.97 7.09 -7.26
N SER A 90 3.56 5.90 -7.19
CA SER A 90 3.63 5.00 -8.34
C SER A 90 2.25 4.55 -8.82
N LEU A 91 1.34 4.22 -7.89
CA LEU A 91 -0.04 3.87 -8.21
C LEU A 91 -0.81 5.06 -8.79
N LEU A 92 -0.60 6.26 -8.23
CA LEU A 92 -1.22 7.49 -8.73
C LEU A 92 -0.77 7.80 -10.15
N ASP A 93 0.55 7.74 -10.42
CA ASP A 93 1.13 7.95 -11.75
C ASP A 93 0.55 6.96 -12.76
N GLN A 94 0.42 5.70 -12.37
CA GLN A 94 -0.19 4.66 -13.21
C GLN A 94 -1.64 5.00 -13.55
N CYS A 95 -2.45 5.43 -12.58
CA CYS A 95 -3.83 5.82 -12.81
C CYS A 95 -3.95 7.04 -13.73
N ILE A 96 -3.10 8.06 -13.54
CA ILE A 96 -3.08 9.27 -14.38
C ILE A 96 -2.67 8.94 -15.81
N ALA A 97 -1.66 8.09 -15.99
CA ALA A 97 -1.19 7.69 -17.31
C ALA A 97 -2.28 6.94 -18.11
N PHE A 98 -3.10 6.12 -17.42
CA PHE A 98 -4.18 5.37 -18.05
C PHE A 98 -5.34 6.27 -18.50
N TYR A 99 -5.66 7.31 -17.70
CA TYR A 99 -6.76 8.26 -17.95
C TYR A 99 -6.26 9.67 -18.24
N LEU A 100 -5.19 9.78 -19.04
CA LEU A 100 -4.56 11.07 -19.36
C LEU A 100 -5.56 12.09 -19.89
N GLY A 101 -5.59 13.27 -19.25
CA GLY A 101 -6.46 14.38 -19.64
C GLY A 101 -7.92 14.24 -19.20
N GLN A 102 -8.26 13.24 -18.41
CA GLN A 102 -9.58 13.07 -17.81
C GLN A 102 -9.51 13.28 -16.30
N LYS A 103 -10.67 13.59 -15.69
CA LYS A 103 -10.79 13.59 -14.23
C LYS A 103 -10.61 12.17 -13.70
N LEU A 104 -9.71 11.97 -12.76
CA LEU A 104 -9.50 10.68 -12.12
C LEU A 104 -10.59 10.41 -11.09
N THR A 105 -11.50 9.50 -11.42
CA THR A 105 -12.59 9.08 -10.53
C THR A 105 -12.20 7.85 -9.71
N TYR A 106 -12.99 7.56 -8.69
CA TYR A 106 -12.82 6.35 -7.87
C TYR A 106 -12.93 5.08 -8.72
N ASP A 107 -13.88 5.02 -9.66
CA ASP A 107 -14.09 3.87 -10.54
C ASP A 107 -12.89 3.62 -11.46
N HIS A 108 -12.29 4.69 -12.00
CA HIS A 108 -11.05 4.60 -12.78
C HIS A 108 -9.91 3.96 -11.98
N VAL A 109 -9.77 4.34 -10.71
CA VAL A 109 -8.73 3.76 -9.84
C VAL A 109 -8.99 2.28 -9.57
N LEU A 110 -10.23 1.89 -9.31
CA LEU A 110 -10.58 0.48 -9.13
C LEU A 110 -10.26 -0.35 -10.37
N GLU A 111 -10.56 0.18 -11.57
CA GLU A 111 -10.29 -0.49 -12.84
C GLU A 111 -8.79 -0.70 -13.04
N VAL A 112 -7.97 0.36 -12.89
CA VAL A 112 -6.52 0.28 -13.07
C VAL A 112 -5.85 -0.64 -12.07
N LEU A 113 -6.26 -0.57 -10.80
CA LEU A 113 -5.69 -1.41 -9.74
C LEU A 113 -6.23 -2.84 -9.71
N GLY A 114 -7.17 -3.14 -10.60
CA GLY A 114 -7.78 -4.46 -10.64
C GLY A 114 -8.61 -4.81 -9.38
N ALA A 115 -8.99 -3.82 -8.59
CA ALA A 115 -9.66 -4.02 -7.32
C ALA A 115 -11.19 -4.13 -7.49
N VAL A 116 -11.82 -4.87 -6.60
CA VAL A 116 -13.28 -4.95 -6.51
C VAL A 116 -13.76 -3.97 -5.45
N ASP A 117 -14.81 -3.22 -5.75
CA ASP A 117 -15.39 -2.29 -4.77
C ASP A 117 -15.82 -3.07 -3.51
N THR A 118 -15.51 -2.52 -2.35
CA THR A 118 -15.90 -3.10 -1.05
C THR A 118 -17.43 -3.28 -0.95
N ASP A 119 -18.20 -2.47 -1.67
CA ASP A 119 -19.66 -2.58 -1.72
C ASP A 119 -20.11 -3.87 -2.43
N VAL A 120 -19.35 -4.36 -3.40
CA VAL A 120 -19.63 -5.65 -4.06
C VAL A 120 -19.45 -6.81 -3.08
N PHE A 121 -18.39 -6.77 -2.26
CA PHE A 121 -18.19 -7.78 -1.21
C PHE A 121 -19.26 -7.72 -0.15
N SER A 122 -19.74 -6.54 0.23
CA SER A 122 -20.83 -6.37 1.18
C SER A 122 -22.14 -6.93 0.63
N ARG A 123 -22.44 -6.71 -0.65
CA ARG A 123 -23.61 -7.28 -1.34
C ARG A 123 -23.50 -8.81 -1.44
N LEU A 124 -22.32 -9.31 -1.82
CA LEU A 124 -22.04 -10.75 -1.92
C LEU A 124 -22.25 -11.43 -0.57
N LEU A 125 -21.68 -10.89 0.51
CA LEU A 125 -21.86 -11.40 1.87
C LEU A 125 -23.34 -11.44 2.28
N ARG A 126 -24.08 -10.36 1.99
CA ARG A 126 -25.52 -10.30 2.30
C ARG A 126 -26.29 -11.41 1.59
N LYS A 127 -26.03 -11.62 0.28
CA LYS A 127 -26.65 -12.69 -0.51
C LYS A 127 -26.32 -14.09 0.03
N VAL A 128 -25.07 -14.30 0.46
CA VAL A 128 -24.65 -15.55 1.12
C VAL A 128 -25.42 -15.78 2.43
N LEU A 129 -25.56 -14.74 3.27
CA LEU A 129 -26.29 -14.83 4.54
C LEU A 129 -27.81 -15.06 4.33
N GLU A 130 -28.39 -14.49 3.28
CA GLU A 130 -29.78 -14.68 2.86
C GLU A 130 -30.02 -16.06 2.20
N ARG A 131 -28.93 -16.83 1.93
CA ARG A 131 -28.96 -18.10 1.19
C ARG A 131 -29.51 -17.95 -0.24
N ASP A 132 -29.39 -16.77 -0.82
CA ASP A 132 -29.78 -16.47 -2.19
C ASP A 132 -28.68 -16.90 -3.17
N VAL A 133 -28.68 -18.18 -3.51
CA VAL A 133 -27.66 -18.78 -4.40
C VAL A 133 -27.69 -18.14 -5.80
N ALA A 134 -28.87 -17.83 -6.33
CA ALA A 134 -29.00 -17.20 -7.64
C ALA A 134 -28.37 -15.81 -7.64
N GLY A 135 -28.68 -14.97 -6.66
CA GLY A 135 -28.08 -13.64 -6.53
C GLY A 135 -26.56 -13.65 -6.27
N VAL A 136 -26.03 -14.71 -5.64
CA VAL A 136 -24.56 -14.90 -5.51
C VAL A 136 -23.94 -15.19 -6.87
N LEU A 137 -24.55 -16.10 -7.65
CA LEU A 137 -24.05 -16.48 -8.98
C LEU A 137 -24.10 -15.31 -9.96
N ASP A 138 -25.16 -14.51 -9.95
CA ASP A 138 -25.29 -13.31 -10.79
C ASP A 138 -24.17 -12.32 -10.51
N ILE A 139 -23.87 -12.03 -9.23
CA ILE A 139 -22.78 -11.13 -8.85
C ILE A 139 -21.42 -11.67 -9.31
N VAL A 140 -21.19 -12.98 -9.15
CA VAL A 140 -19.92 -13.61 -9.55
C VAL A 140 -19.79 -13.61 -11.07
N GLU A 141 -20.85 -13.88 -11.82
CA GLU A 141 -20.87 -13.85 -13.27
C GLU A 141 -20.55 -12.45 -13.79
N ASP A 142 -21.16 -11.40 -13.24
CA ASP A 142 -20.86 -10.00 -13.57
C ASP A 142 -19.37 -9.67 -13.40
N LEU A 143 -18.76 -10.11 -12.30
CA LEU A 143 -17.34 -9.88 -12.03
C LEU A 143 -16.42 -10.64 -13.01
N VAL A 144 -16.77 -11.87 -13.35
CA VAL A 144 -16.04 -12.66 -14.37
C VAL A 144 -16.15 -12.02 -15.74
N MET A 145 -17.34 -11.52 -16.12
CA MET A 145 -17.52 -10.80 -17.38
C MET A 145 -16.74 -9.49 -17.46
N GLN A 146 -16.44 -8.85 -16.30
CA GLN A 146 -15.54 -7.72 -16.18
C GLN A 146 -14.04 -8.12 -16.24
N GLY A 147 -13.73 -9.39 -16.46
CA GLY A 147 -12.36 -9.89 -16.57
C GLY A 147 -11.68 -10.18 -15.24
N ARG A 148 -12.42 -10.33 -14.15
CA ARG A 148 -11.84 -10.66 -12.83
C ARG A 148 -11.54 -12.15 -12.70
N GLU A 149 -10.38 -12.46 -12.13
CA GLU A 149 -10.01 -13.84 -11.84
C GLU A 149 -10.70 -14.33 -10.56
N LEU A 150 -11.36 -15.49 -10.62
CA LEU A 150 -12.11 -16.06 -9.49
C LEU A 150 -11.24 -16.37 -8.27
N THR A 151 -10.00 -16.81 -8.49
CA THR A 151 -9.07 -17.12 -7.39
C THR A 151 -8.72 -15.86 -6.61
N GLN A 152 -8.42 -14.77 -7.32
CA GLN A 152 -8.13 -13.47 -6.71
C GLN A 152 -9.37 -12.91 -6.01
N LEU A 153 -10.56 -12.99 -6.64
CA LEU A 153 -11.82 -12.57 -6.04
C LEU A 153 -12.09 -13.29 -4.70
N ALA A 154 -11.87 -14.60 -4.65
CA ALA A 154 -12.06 -15.39 -3.42
C ALA A 154 -11.07 -14.98 -2.32
N ALA A 155 -9.81 -14.70 -2.69
CA ALA A 155 -8.79 -14.23 -1.76
C ALA A 155 -9.14 -12.84 -1.20
N ASP A 156 -9.52 -11.90 -2.06
CA ASP A 156 -9.89 -10.54 -1.68
C ASP A 156 -11.16 -10.52 -0.82
N PHE A 157 -12.15 -11.36 -1.15
CA PHE A 157 -13.35 -11.53 -0.32
C PHE A 157 -13.01 -12.05 1.06
N THR A 158 -12.14 -13.07 1.16
CA THR A 158 -11.69 -13.63 2.44
C THR A 158 -10.97 -12.58 3.28
N LEU A 159 -10.06 -11.80 2.67
CA LEU A 159 -9.37 -10.71 3.35
C LEU A 159 -10.33 -9.60 3.81
N SER A 160 -11.33 -9.28 2.99
CA SER A 160 -12.39 -8.33 3.36
C SER A 160 -13.16 -8.79 4.59
N LEU A 161 -13.51 -10.08 4.68
CA LEU A 161 -14.18 -10.67 5.85
C LEU A 161 -13.33 -10.58 7.12
N ILE A 162 -12.03 -10.82 7.03
CA ILE A 162 -11.10 -10.68 8.15
C ILE A 162 -11.09 -9.24 8.66
N HIS A 163 -11.02 -8.25 7.76
CA HIS A 163 -11.03 -6.83 8.14
C HIS A 163 -12.38 -6.38 8.74
N ILE A 164 -13.50 -6.95 8.31
CA ILE A 164 -14.82 -6.68 8.89
C ILE A 164 -14.96 -7.30 10.28
N SER A 165 -14.36 -8.47 10.50
CA SER A 165 -14.46 -9.21 11.78
C SER A 165 -13.46 -8.71 12.84
N GLU A 166 -12.42 -7.94 12.49
CA GLU A 166 -11.41 -7.40 13.41
C GLU A 166 -11.38 -5.85 13.52
N PRO A 167 -12.50 -5.12 13.62
CA PRO A 167 -12.46 -3.65 13.69
C PRO A 167 -11.92 -3.11 15.02
N THR A 168 -11.61 -3.97 16.00
CA THR A 168 -11.37 -3.54 17.40
C THR A 168 -9.96 -3.76 17.93
N ARG A 169 -9.04 -4.37 17.21
CA ARG A 169 -7.68 -4.61 17.74
C ARG A 169 -6.70 -3.44 17.62
N HIS A 170 -7.00 -2.42 16.82
CA HIS A 170 -6.12 -1.25 16.67
C HIS A 170 -6.59 0.03 17.37
N ALA A 171 -7.69 -0.03 18.15
CA ALA A 171 -8.20 1.12 18.91
C ALA A 171 -7.81 1.10 20.41
N GLN A 172 -6.94 0.20 20.83
CA GLN A 172 -6.46 0.13 22.23
C GLN A 172 -4.94 -0.05 22.24
N ILE A 173 -4.19 0.99 21.89
CA ILE A 173 -2.87 1.30 22.50
C ILE A 173 -2.66 2.81 22.35
#